data_292f1a85b8d3d44154765e01336ceb78
#
_entry.id   292f1a85b8d3d44154765e01336ceb78
#
_cell.length_a   1.000
_cell.length_b   1.000
_cell.length_c   1.000
_cell.angle_alpha   90.00
_cell.angle_beta   90.00
_cell.angle_gamma   90.00
#
_symmetry.space_group_name_H-M   'P 1'
#
loop_
_entity.id
_entity.type
_entity.pdbx_description
1 polymer ?
#
loop_
_entity_poly.entity_id
_entity_poly.type
_entity_poly.pdbx_seq_one_letter_code
_entity_poly.pdbx_strand_id
1 'polypeptide(L)'
;MRVAKVISLIGILAMGGIITWAFASGNFSEEGGRLLSMPWGIVSMVDLYVGFTLFSCWIIYREKSLIRSIVWVILMMTLGFFTGSLYTFIALQTSGGDWKRFWMGKRYSNV
;
A
#
# COMPACT_ATOMS: atom_id res chain seq x y z
N MET A 1 1.56 12.62 -14.49
CA MET A 1 2.15 11.47 -13.81
C MET A 1 3.46 11.71 -13.07
N ARG A 2 4.22 12.70 -13.50
CA ARG A 2 5.52 13.00 -12.87
C ARG A 2 5.37 13.29 -11.37
N VAL A 3 4.42 14.15 -11.03
CA VAL A 3 4.17 14.52 -9.63
C VAL A 3 3.74 13.29 -8.82
N ALA A 4 2.84 12.47 -9.40
CA ALA A 4 2.38 11.26 -8.73
C ALA A 4 3.52 10.27 -8.49
N LYS A 5 4.43 10.12 -9.44
CA LYS A 5 5.62 9.26 -9.27
C LYS A 5 6.52 9.75 -8.14
N VAL A 6 6.72 11.06 -8.05
CA VAL A 6 7.54 11.66 -6.99
C VAL A 6 6.90 11.44 -5.63
N ILE A 7 5.58 11.65 -5.53
CA ILE A 7 4.84 11.44 -4.28
C ILE A 7 4.94 9.98 -3.85
N SER A 8 4.76 9.04 -4.79
CA SER A 8 4.85 7.61 -4.50
C SER A 8 6.26 7.22 -4.03
N LEU A 9 7.28 7.76 -4.67
CA LEU A 9 8.68 7.51 -4.28
C LEU A 9 8.96 8.02 -2.88
N ILE A 10 8.50 9.22 -2.56
CA ILE A 10 8.62 9.80 -1.22
C ILE A 10 7.92 8.89 -0.20
N GLY A 11 6.73 8.39 -0.54
CA GLY A 11 6.00 7.46 0.31
C GLY A 11 6.77 6.17 0.58
N ILE A 12 7.41 5.61 -0.45
CA ILE A 12 8.23 4.40 -0.30
C ILE A 12 9.38 4.66 0.66
N LEU A 13 10.11 5.76 0.46
CA LEU A 13 11.26 6.09 1.29
C LEU A 13 10.86 6.40 2.73
N ALA A 14 9.78 7.15 2.91
CA ALA A 14 9.28 7.50 4.24
C ALA A 14 8.84 6.27 5.02
N MET A 15 8.00 5.43 4.41
CA MET A 15 7.50 4.22 5.08
C MET A 15 8.60 3.19 5.29
N GLY A 16 9.49 3.02 4.32
CA GLY A 16 10.62 2.11 4.46
C GLY A 16 11.55 2.52 5.58
N GLY A 17 11.85 3.81 5.68
CA GLY A 17 12.69 4.34 6.74
C GLY A 17 12.05 4.19 8.12
N ILE A 18 10.77 4.52 8.24
CA ILE A 18 10.04 4.41 9.50
C ILE A 18 9.89 2.95 9.94
N ILE A 19 9.58 2.06 9.02
CA ILE A 19 9.45 0.62 9.33
C ILE A 19 10.79 0.07 9.82
N THR A 20 11.88 0.40 9.12
CA THR A 20 13.22 -0.05 9.52
C THR A 20 13.57 0.46 10.90
N TRP A 21 13.31 1.74 11.17
CA TRP A 21 13.57 2.33 12.48
C TRP A 21 12.74 1.66 13.57
N ALA A 22 11.47 1.39 13.31
CA ALA A 22 10.57 0.77 14.27
C ALA A 22 11.03 -0.64 14.66
N PHE A 23 11.45 -1.44 13.67
CA PHE A 23 11.95 -2.78 13.95
C PHE A 23 13.30 -2.77 14.67
N ALA A 24 14.14 -1.77 14.41
CA ALA A 24 15.45 -1.66 15.05
C ALA A 24 15.35 -1.13 16.48
N SER A 25 14.41 -0.24 16.77
CA SER A 25 14.33 0.50 18.02
C SER A 25 13.15 0.14 18.90
N GLY A 26 12.10 -0.46 18.34
CA GLY A 26 10.87 -0.76 19.05
C GLY A 26 10.66 -2.24 19.26
N ASN A 27 9.62 -2.56 20.02
CA ASN A 27 9.14 -3.92 20.21
C ASN A 27 7.73 -4.00 19.63
N PHE A 28 7.61 -4.68 18.49
CA PHE A 28 6.34 -4.74 17.75
C PHE A 28 5.20 -5.29 18.60
N SER A 29 5.44 -6.40 19.31
CA SER A 29 4.40 -7.05 20.11
C SER A 29 3.92 -6.17 21.27
N GLU A 30 4.87 -5.55 21.97
CA GLU A 30 4.56 -4.71 23.13
C GLU A 30 3.88 -3.41 22.70
N GLU A 31 4.42 -2.73 21.72
CA GLU A 31 3.87 -1.47 21.25
C GLU A 31 2.53 -1.66 20.55
N GLY A 32 2.39 -2.73 19.78
CA GLY A 32 1.11 -3.08 19.17
C GLY A 32 0.03 -3.34 20.21
N GLY A 33 0.40 -4.03 21.31
CA GLY A 33 -0.51 -4.25 22.42
C GLY A 33 -0.94 -2.95 23.09
N ARG A 34 -0.02 -2.01 23.25
CA ARG A 34 -0.33 -0.68 23.79
C ARG A 34 -1.31 0.08 22.89
N LEU A 35 -1.08 0.05 21.59
CA LEU A 35 -1.97 0.69 20.63
C LEU A 35 -3.39 0.18 20.77
N LEU A 36 -3.54 -1.14 20.89
CA LEU A 36 -4.86 -1.77 21.00
C LEU A 36 -5.53 -1.49 22.34
N SER A 37 -4.76 -1.09 23.35
CA SER A 37 -5.32 -0.73 24.67
C SER A 37 -5.79 0.72 24.76
N MET A 38 -5.45 1.56 23.77
CA MET A 38 -5.83 2.96 23.75
C MET A 38 -6.98 3.20 22.79
N PRO A 39 -8.03 3.97 23.20
CA PRO A 39 -9.17 4.23 22.28
C PRO A 39 -8.73 4.84 20.95
N TRP A 40 -7.87 5.84 20.96
CA TRP A 40 -7.39 6.47 19.73
C TRP A 40 -6.46 5.55 18.93
N GLY A 41 -5.78 4.62 19.61
CA GLY A 41 -5.00 3.58 18.95
C GLY A 41 -5.89 2.65 18.14
N ILE A 42 -7.03 2.27 18.71
CA ILE A 42 -8.01 1.43 18.01
C ILE A 42 -8.58 2.17 16.80
N VAL A 43 -8.91 3.44 16.94
CA VAL A 43 -9.39 4.27 15.82
C VAL A 43 -8.36 4.29 14.71
N SER A 44 -7.08 4.47 15.03
CA SER A 44 -6.00 4.48 14.05
C SER A 44 -5.89 3.15 13.32
N MET A 45 -5.99 2.03 14.03
CA MET A 45 -5.92 0.71 13.43
C MET A 45 -7.08 0.44 12.47
N VAL A 46 -8.30 0.81 12.88
CA VAL A 46 -9.48 0.66 12.02
C VAL A 46 -9.34 1.52 10.77
N ASP A 47 -8.88 2.74 10.93
CA ASP A 47 -8.65 3.66 9.82
C ASP A 47 -7.67 3.08 8.80
N LEU A 48 -6.53 2.56 9.28
CA LEU A 48 -5.54 1.93 8.42
C LEU A 48 -6.11 0.73 7.67
N TYR A 49 -6.82 -0.16 8.36
CA TYR A 49 -7.35 -1.36 7.73
C TYR A 49 -8.49 -1.08 6.76
N VAL A 50 -9.30 -0.06 7.03
CA VAL A 50 -10.31 0.40 6.06
C VAL A 50 -9.61 0.87 4.79
N GLY A 51 -8.56 1.68 4.92
CA GLY A 51 -7.77 2.13 3.78
C GLY A 51 -7.10 0.99 3.03
N PHE A 52 -6.55 0.02 3.74
CA PHE A 52 -5.93 -1.16 3.12
C PHE A 52 -6.95 -1.98 2.34
N THR A 53 -8.17 -2.14 2.88
CA THR A 53 -9.23 -2.89 2.21
C THR A 53 -9.63 -2.20 0.91
N LEU A 54 -9.84 -0.89 0.94
CA LEU A 54 -10.20 -0.13 -0.25
C LEU A 54 -9.10 -0.18 -1.30
N PHE A 55 -7.85 -0.02 -0.89
CA PHE A 55 -6.71 -0.10 -1.79
C PHE A 55 -6.56 -1.50 -2.38
N SER A 56 -6.79 -2.51 -1.57
CA SER A 56 -6.74 -3.91 -2.01
C SER A 56 -7.79 -4.21 -3.07
N CYS A 57 -8.98 -3.63 -2.93
CA CYS A 57 -10.02 -3.76 -3.95
C CYS A 57 -9.55 -3.20 -5.28
N TRP A 58 -8.87 -2.06 -5.27
CA TRP A 58 -8.30 -1.47 -6.48
C TRP A 58 -7.21 -2.36 -7.08
N ILE A 59 -6.35 -2.94 -6.24
CA ILE A 59 -5.32 -3.87 -6.70
C ILE A 59 -5.95 -5.08 -7.38
N ILE A 60 -6.97 -5.66 -6.78
CA ILE A 60 -7.68 -6.82 -7.32
C ILE A 60 -8.29 -6.47 -8.68
N TYR A 61 -8.91 -5.31 -8.79
CA TYR A 61 -9.46 -4.83 -10.05
C TYR A 61 -8.37 -4.67 -11.11
N ARG A 62 -7.23 -4.07 -10.72
CA ARG A 62 -6.14 -3.75 -11.62
C ARG A 62 -5.39 -4.99 -12.11
N GLU A 63 -5.20 -5.98 -11.24
CA GLU A 63 -4.32 -7.12 -11.47
C GLU A 63 -5.08 -8.28 -12.08
N LYS A 64 -5.87 -8.38 -12.79
CA LYS A 64 -6.55 -9.50 -13.48
C LYS A 64 -6.20 -10.91 -12.97
N SER A 65 -4.98 -11.13 -12.47
CA SER A 65 -4.53 -12.41 -11.94
C SER A 65 -4.86 -12.52 -10.46
N LEU A 66 -5.56 -13.57 -10.07
CA LEU A 66 -5.90 -13.81 -8.68
C LEU A 66 -4.64 -14.02 -7.81
N ILE A 67 -3.68 -14.75 -8.34
CA ILE A 67 -2.44 -15.05 -7.60
C ILE A 67 -1.67 -13.75 -7.30
N ARG A 68 -1.50 -12.88 -8.29
CA ARG A 68 -0.82 -11.61 -8.08
C ARG A 68 -1.57 -10.70 -7.13
N SER A 69 -2.88 -10.68 -7.22
CA SER A 69 -3.72 -9.91 -6.31
C SER A 69 -3.54 -10.37 -4.87
N ILE A 70 -3.55 -11.67 -4.64
CA ILE A 70 -3.39 -12.25 -3.30
C ILE A 70 -2.02 -11.85 -2.73
N VAL A 71 -0.96 -11.97 -3.52
CA VAL A 71 0.39 -11.62 -3.07
C VAL A 71 0.46 -10.15 -2.65
N TRP A 72 -0.09 -9.25 -3.48
CA TRP A 72 -0.08 -7.82 -3.17
C TRP A 72 -0.92 -7.48 -1.93
N VAL A 73 -2.07 -8.15 -1.78
CA VAL A 73 -2.94 -7.93 -0.62
C VAL A 73 -2.26 -8.38 0.67
N ILE A 74 -1.60 -9.53 0.65
CA ILE A 74 -0.86 -10.04 1.81
C ILE A 74 0.25 -9.05 2.19
N LEU A 75 1.01 -8.56 1.22
CA LEU A 75 2.05 -7.57 1.46
C LEU A 75 1.47 -6.27 2.02
N MET A 76 0.32 -5.84 1.50
CA MET A 76 -0.37 -4.65 1.99
C MET A 76 -0.74 -4.80 3.47
N MET A 77 -1.27 -5.94 3.85
CA MET A 77 -1.70 -6.18 5.23
C MET A 77 -0.53 -6.30 6.21
N THR A 78 0.65 -6.73 5.74
CA THR A 78 1.83 -6.87 6.59
C THR A 78 2.69 -5.60 6.63
N LEU A 79 2.94 -4.98 5.50
CA LEU A 79 3.85 -3.84 5.39
C LEU A 79 3.13 -2.50 5.30
N GLY A 80 1.80 -2.53 5.18
CA GLY A 80 1.00 -1.31 5.15
C GLY A 80 1.25 -0.47 3.90
N PHE A 81 1.27 0.83 4.05
CA PHE A 81 1.39 1.73 2.92
C PHE A 81 2.78 1.79 2.29
N PHE A 82 3.77 1.13 2.86
CA PHE A 82 5.00 0.88 2.12
C PHE A 82 4.68 0.10 0.84
N THR A 83 3.92 -0.99 0.97
CA THR A 83 3.46 -1.78 -0.18
C THR A 83 2.55 -0.94 -1.09
N GLY A 84 1.64 -0.14 -0.51
CA GLY A 84 0.76 0.72 -1.27
C GLY A 84 1.52 1.73 -2.12
N SER A 85 2.53 2.37 -1.54
CA SER A 85 3.38 3.32 -2.26
C SER A 85 4.18 2.64 -3.35
N LEU A 86 4.73 1.47 -3.05
CA LEU A 86 5.50 0.68 -4.02
C LEU A 86 4.61 0.25 -5.19
N TYR A 87 3.43 -0.27 -4.90
CA TYR A 87 2.50 -0.68 -5.94
C TYR A 87 2.09 0.50 -6.82
N THR A 88 1.77 1.63 -6.20
CA THR A 88 1.39 2.84 -6.92
C THR A 88 2.52 3.31 -7.83
N PHE A 89 3.76 3.29 -7.35
CA PHE A 89 4.92 3.68 -8.14
C PHE A 89 5.11 2.76 -9.35
N ILE A 90 5.02 1.44 -9.13
CA ILE A 90 5.12 0.46 -10.22
C ILE A 90 3.99 0.67 -11.23
N ALA A 91 2.78 0.92 -10.74
CA ALA A 91 1.63 1.17 -11.61
C ALA A 91 1.83 2.41 -12.48
N LEU A 92 2.40 3.48 -11.91
CA LEU A 92 2.70 4.69 -12.66
C LEU A 92 3.78 4.47 -13.70
N GLN A 93 4.82 3.69 -13.36
CA GLN A 93 5.90 3.38 -14.29
C GLN A 93 5.42 2.54 -15.46
N THR A 94 4.56 1.56 -15.20
CA THR A 94 4.09 0.65 -16.24
C THR A 94 2.95 1.23 -17.09
N SER A 95 2.34 2.33 -16.66
CA SER A 95 1.22 2.93 -17.40
C SER A 95 1.67 3.79 -18.59
N GLY A 96 2.96 4.10 -18.67
CA GLY A 96 3.51 4.83 -19.82
C GLY A 96 2.93 6.22 -20.05
N GLY A 97 2.53 6.90 -18.98
CA GLY A 97 1.98 8.26 -19.07
C GLY A 97 0.47 8.32 -19.31
N ASP A 98 -0.21 7.18 -19.35
CA ASP A 98 -1.65 7.10 -19.59
C ASP A 98 -2.40 6.84 -18.27
N TRP A 99 -3.23 7.81 -17.87
CA TRP A 99 -4.02 7.70 -16.63
C TRP A 99 -5.05 6.56 -16.68
N LYS A 100 -5.63 6.30 -17.85
CA LYS A 100 -6.55 5.17 -18.00
C LYS A 100 -5.85 3.85 -17.72
N ARG A 101 -4.67 3.67 -18.29
CA ARG A 101 -3.88 2.48 -18.06
C ARG A 101 -3.46 2.35 -16.61
N PHE A 102 -3.14 3.46 -15.96
CA PHE A 102 -2.81 3.48 -14.54
C PHE A 102 -3.97 2.96 -13.68
N TRP A 103 -5.18 3.50 -13.90
CA TRP A 103 -6.33 3.11 -13.10
C TRP A 103 -6.83 1.70 -13.40
N MET A 104 -6.85 1.32 -14.66
CA MET A 104 -7.38 0.03 -15.11
C MET A 104 -6.37 -1.10 -15.07
N GLY A 105 -5.08 -0.76 -15.13
CA GLY A 105 -4.02 -1.75 -15.13
C GLY A 105 -4.13 -2.71 -16.29
N LYS A 106 -4.11 -3.99 -16.01
CA LYS A 106 -4.16 -5.03 -17.04
C LYS A 106 -5.51 -5.13 -17.73
N ARG A 107 -6.55 -4.57 -17.14
CA ARG A 107 -7.87 -4.55 -17.78
C ARG A 107 -7.94 -3.58 -18.96
N TYR A 108 -7.05 -2.60 -18.99
CA TYR A 108 -6.97 -1.64 -20.09
C TYR A 108 -6.68 -2.32 -21.43
N SER A 109 -5.81 -3.31 -21.42
CA SER A 109 -5.37 -3.98 -22.65
C SER A 109 -6.44 -4.85 -23.29
N ASN A 110 -7.59 -5.01 -22.65
CA ASN A 110 -8.72 -5.81 -23.16
C ASN A 110 -9.81 -4.96 -23.79
N VAL A 111 -9.58 -3.68 -23.94
CA VAL A 111 -10.57 -2.75 -24.53
C VAL A 111 -10.48 -2.68 -26.07
#